data_b12c6d9e207ce78332f8dca800e27e70
#
_entry.id   b12c6d9e207ce78332f8dca800e27e70
#
_cell.length_a   1.000
_cell.length_b   1.000
_cell.length_c   1.000
_cell.angle_alpha   90.00
_cell.angle_beta   90.00
_cell.angle_gamma   90.00
#
_symmetry.space_group_name_H-M   'P 1'
#
loop_
_entity.id
_entity.type
_entity.pdbx_description
1 polymer ?
#
loop_
_entity_poly.entity_id
_entity_poly.type
_entity_poly.pdbx_seq_one_letter_code
_entity_poly.pdbx_strand_id
1 'polypeptide(L)'
;MIIARNANFRKQTLTYFFSVEGETEKWYLDWLENQINAAPEAKYKVKIKADVQPDPVSYGKKLTVQSKTTVWHLSDIEGSSREQIQGVESTISRLKDVKKLGKAITYKWGYSNLSFDLWMILHKHSCNAELANVDGYLRHINSAFSASFESMKKYKEEANFKRCLGELSLADVKTAIDRAKNIMLRNQRDGYPLTQYKGYAYYIHNPSLDLWQPIEAMLQECGLI
;
A
#
# COMPACT_ATOMS: atom_id res chain seq x y z
N MET A 1 -17.90 31.60 -37.58
CA MET A 1 -17.06 31.30 -36.38
C MET A 1 -17.69 30.13 -35.65
N ILE A 2 -17.20 28.91 -35.90
CA ILE A 2 -17.75 27.66 -35.34
C ILE A 2 -17.08 27.48 -33.99
N ILE A 3 -17.82 27.71 -32.92
CA ILE A 3 -17.37 27.41 -31.55
C ILE A 3 -17.38 25.88 -31.44
N ALA A 4 -16.19 25.26 -31.48
CA ALA A 4 -16.03 23.86 -31.20
C ALA A 4 -16.48 23.61 -29.73
N ARG A 5 -17.65 22.95 -29.57
CA ARG A 5 -18.06 22.41 -28.29
C ARG A 5 -17.01 21.37 -27.87
N ASN A 6 -16.18 21.69 -26.88
CA ASN A 6 -15.38 20.73 -26.19
C ASN A 6 -16.31 19.64 -25.63
N ALA A 7 -16.42 18.52 -26.32
CA ALA A 7 -17.09 17.34 -25.80
C ALA A 7 -16.25 16.88 -24.61
N ASN A 8 -16.71 17.17 -23.41
CA ASN A 8 -16.16 16.60 -22.16
C ASN A 8 -16.41 15.08 -22.22
N PHE A 9 -15.51 14.33 -22.86
CA PHE A 9 -15.55 12.88 -22.82
C PHE A 9 -15.37 12.44 -21.37
N ARG A 10 -16.43 11.82 -20.82
CA ARG A 10 -16.38 11.26 -19.47
C ARG A 10 -15.28 10.21 -19.41
N LYS A 11 -14.23 10.45 -18.60
CA LYS A 11 -13.14 9.48 -18.42
C LYS A 11 -13.70 8.15 -17.93
N GLN A 12 -13.21 7.05 -18.50
CA GLN A 12 -13.52 5.70 -18.03
C GLN A 12 -13.01 5.54 -16.59
N THR A 13 -13.73 4.75 -15.79
CA THR A 13 -13.33 4.45 -14.39
C THR A 13 -12.74 3.05 -14.30
N LEU A 14 -11.52 2.96 -13.79
CA LEU A 14 -10.86 1.71 -13.45
C LEU A 14 -11.17 1.36 -11.99
N THR A 15 -11.38 0.08 -11.69
CA THR A 15 -11.70 -0.36 -10.33
C THR A 15 -10.58 -1.25 -9.79
N TYR A 16 -10.08 -0.92 -8.60
CA TYR A 16 -9.05 -1.65 -7.89
C TYR A 16 -9.61 -2.19 -6.56
N PHE A 17 -9.22 -3.40 -6.19
CA PHE A 17 -9.71 -4.07 -4.99
C PHE A 17 -8.56 -4.32 -4.02
N PHE A 18 -8.78 -3.92 -2.76
CA PHE A 18 -7.82 -4.10 -1.68
C PHE A 18 -8.50 -4.69 -0.44
N SER A 19 -7.85 -5.65 0.19
CA SER A 19 -8.07 -5.98 1.59
C SER A 19 -6.87 -5.49 2.39
N VAL A 20 -7.09 -4.83 3.50
CA VAL A 20 -6.05 -4.20 4.31
C VAL A 20 -6.19 -4.62 5.78
N GLU A 21 -5.13 -4.49 6.56
CA GLU A 21 -5.15 -4.87 7.97
C GLU A 21 -5.79 -3.80 8.86
N GLY A 22 -5.59 -2.53 8.55
CA GLY A 22 -6.02 -1.43 9.40
C GLY A 22 -6.67 -0.27 8.66
N GLU A 23 -7.16 0.67 9.45
CA GLU A 23 -7.81 1.89 8.95
C GLU A 23 -6.80 2.84 8.28
N THR A 24 -5.55 2.85 8.70
CA THR A 24 -4.50 3.73 8.14
C THR A 24 -4.26 3.46 6.67
N GLU A 25 -4.16 2.19 6.26
CA GLU A 25 -4.05 1.76 4.87
C GLU A 25 -5.28 2.15 4.08
N LYS A 26 -6.46 1.93 4.68
CA LYS A 26 -7.74 2.29 4.04
C LYS A 26 -7.85 3.80 3.82
N TRP A 27 -7.55 4.63 4.81
CA TRP A 27 -7.58 6.09 4.67
C TRP A 27 -6.58 6.59 3.64
N TYR A 28 -5.40 5.97 3.57
CA TYR A 28 -4.41 6.29 2.55
C TYR A 28 -4.94 5.97 1.14
N LEU A 29 -5.55 4.80 0.95
CA LEU A 29 -6.10 4.40 -0.35
C LEU A 29 -7.30 5.28 -0.77
N ASP A 30 -8.16 5.66 0.17
CA ASP A 30 -9.26 6.60 -0.06
C ASP A 30 -8.72 7.99 -0.45
N TRP A 31 -7.65 8.45 0.21
CA TRP A 31 -6.96 9.68 -0.13
C TRP A 31 -6.33 9.60 -1.53
N LEU A 32 -5.65 8.51 -1.85
CA LEU A 32 -5.00 8.30 -3.16
C LEU A 32 -6.03 8.30 -4.30
N GLU A 33 -7.20 7.65 -4.12
CA GLU A 33 -8.32 7.74 -5.06
C GLU A 33 -8.67 9.19 -5.37
N ASN A 34 -8.82 10.00 -4.32
CA ASN A 34 -9.16 11.41 -4.46
C ASN A 34 -8.07 12.20 -5.20
N GLN A 35 -6.79 11.96 -4.90
CA GLN A 35 -5.66 12.62 -5.56
C GLN A 35 -5.61 12.29 -7.06
N ILE A 36 -5.72 11.01 -7.42
CA ILE A 36 -5.73 10.59 -8.83
C ILE A 36 -6.94 11.18 -9.55
N ASN A 37 -8.11 11.15 -8.92
CA ASN A 37 -9.34 11.67 -9.51
C ASN A 37 -9.37 13.19 -9.63
N ALA A 38 -8.59 13.91 -8.82
CA ALA A 38 -8.43 15.37 -8.91
C ALA A 38 -7.40 15.78 -9.97
N ALA A 39 -6.49 14.89 -10.39
CA ALA A 39 -5.45 15.18 -11.36
C ALA A 39 -6.04 15.37 -12.78
N PRO A 40 -5.94 16.56 -13.38
CA PRO A 40 -6.51 16.82 -14.71
C PRO A 40 -5.85 15.99 -15.80
N GLU A 41 -4.56 15.68 -15.66
CA GLU A 41 -3.77 14.89 -16.60
C GLU A 41 -4.05 13.39 -16.54
N ALA A 42 -4.71 12.89 -15.49
CA ALA A 42 -5.05 11.46 -15.40
C ALA A 42 -5.92 11.02 -16.59
N LYS A 43 -5.52 9.96 -17.27
CA LYS A 43 -6.25 9.39 -18.41
C LYS A 43 -7.59 8.76 -17.98
N TYR A 44 -7.62 8.18 -16.81
CA TYR A 44 -8.77 7.47 -16.24
C TYR A 44 -9.15 8.05 -14.87
N LYS A 45 -10.40 7.84 -14.47
CA LYS A 45 -10.82 7.92 -13.08
C LYS A 45 -10.53 6.58 -12.42
N VAL A 46 -10.31 6.58 -11.12
CA VAL A 46 -10.15 5.35 -10.36
C VAL A 46 -11.25 5.22 -9.31
N LYS A 47 -11.62 3.98 -9.02
CA LYS A 47 -12.41 3.59 -7.86
C LYS A 47 -11.64 2.54 -7.08
N ILE A 48 -11.20 2.90 -5.89
CA ILE A 48 -10.48 2.00 -4.99
C ILE A 48 -11.48 1.43 -3.98
N LYS A 49 -11.71 0.12 -4.02
CA LYS A 49 -12.52 -0.61 -3.06
C LYS A 49 -11.59 -1.25 -2.03
N ALA A 50 -11.35 -0.54 -0.95
CA ALA A 50 -10.50 -0.98 0.16
C ALA A 50 -11.36 -1.28 1.39
N ASP A 51 -11.30 -2.52 1.87
CA ASP A 51 -11.97 -2.95 3.09
C ASP A 51 -10.94 -3.37 4.14
N VAL A 52 -11.13 -2.94 5.38
CA VAL A 52 -10.38 -3.46 6.52
C VAL A 52 -10.83 -4.89 6.76
N GLN A 53 -10.03 -5.83 6.28
CA GLN A 53 -10.28 -7.24 6.38
C GLN A 53 -8.95 -8.01 6.36
N PRO A 54 -8.40 -8.32 7.54
CA PRO A 54 -7.11 -9.01 7.65
C PRO A 54 -7.14 -10.44 7.09
N ASP A 55 -8.31 -11.08 7.04
CA ASP A 55 -8.43 -12.42 6.45
C ASP A 55 -8.82 -12.38 4.97
N PRO A 56 -7.90 -12.72 4.03
CA PRO A 56 -8.16 -12.70 2.59
C PRO A 56 -9.30 -13.59 2.15
N VAL A 57 -9.53 -14.74 2.84
CA VAL A 57 -10.61 -15.66 2.48
C VAL A 57 -11.96 -15.05 2.82
N SER A 58 -12.08 -14.41 3.97
CA SER A 58 -13.30 -13.70 4.37
C SER A 58 -13.63 -12.55 3.42
N TYR A 59 -12.61 -11.82 2.98
CA TYR A 59 -12.80 -10.79 1.95
C TYR A 59 -13.24 -11.40 0.61
N GLY A 60 -12.56 -12.45 0.13
CA GLY A 60 -12.90 -13.15 -1.10
C GLY A 60 -14.34 -13.70 -1.10
N LYS A 61 -14.84 -14.17 0.05
CA LYS A 61 -16.24 -14.60 0.19
C LYS A 61 -17.24 -13.47 -0.05
N LYS A 62 -16.97 -12.27 0.45
CA LYS A 62 -17.82 -11.08 0.32
C LYS A 62 -17.85 -10.52 -1.10
N LEU A 63 -16.73 -10.65 -1.85
CA LEU A 63 -16.62 -10.07 -3.18
C LEU A 63 -17.57 -10.76 -4.17
N THR A 64 -18.37 -9.94 -4.86
CA THR A 64 -19.10 -10.37 -6.05
C THR A 64 -18.27 -10.01 -7.27
N VAL A 65 -17.76 -11.01 -7.98
CA VAL A 65 -16.93 -10.85 -9.18
C VAL A 65 -17.61 -11.48 -10.39
N GLN A 66 -17.66 -10.76 -11.49
CA GLN A 66 -18.25 -11.23 -12.77
C GLN A 66 -17.17 -11.65 -13.78
N SER A 67 -15.93 -11.25 -13.55
CA SER A 67 -14.78 -11.55 -14.40
C SER A 67 -13.53 -11.76 -13.55
N LYS A 68 -12.42 -12.15 -14.21
CA LYS A 68 -11.12 -12.30 -13.54
C LYS A 68 -10.73 -10.99 -12.86
N THR A 69 -10.67 -11.03 -11.53
CA THR A 69 -10.42 -9.86 -10.68
C THR A 69 -9.12 -10.05 -9.89
N THR A 70 -8.23 -9.06 -9.97
CA THR A 70 -7.06 -9.00 -9.10
C THR A 70 -7.41 -8.24 -7.83
N VAL A 71 -7.07 -8.82 -6.70
CA VAL A 71 -7.19 -8.22 -5.37
C VAL A 71 -5.80 -8.10 -4.77
N TRP A 72 -5.46 -6.95 -4.24
CA TRP A 72 -4.27 -6.78 -3.44
C TRP A 72 -4.61 -6.91 -1.96
N HIS A 73 -3.81 -7.69 -1.25
CA HIS A 73 -3.81 -7.73 0.20
C HIS A 73 -2.61 -6.97 0.71
N LEU A 74 -2.83 -5.93 1.52
CA LEU A 74 -1.76 -5.17 2.17
C LEU A 74 -1.68 -5.60 3.62
N SER A 75 -0.48 -6.00 4.07
CA SER A 75 -0.25 -6.42 5.44
C SER A 75 1.17 -6.12 5.91
N ASP A 76 1.36 -6.10 7.20
CA ASP A 76 2.63 -5.86 7.86
C ASP A 76 3.37 -7.18 8.17
N ILE A 77 4.71 -7.13 8.22
CA ILE A 77 5.51 -8.29 8.67
C ILE A 77 5.78 -8.21 10.17
N GLU A 78 5.75 -7.00 10.75
CA GLU A 78 5.93 -6.68 12.18
C GLU A 78 7.29 -7.07 12.78
N GLY A 79 8.16 -7.78 12.05
CA GLY A 79 9.51 -8.12 12.50
C GLY A 79 9.95 -9.55 12.16
N SER A 80 10.91 -10.08 12.94
CA SER A 80 11.64 -11.31 12.64
C SER A 80 11.50 -12.43 13.67
N SER A 81 10.62 -12.27 14.67
CA SER A 81 10.38 -13.35 15.65
C SER A 81 9.68 -14.53 14.95
N ARG A 82 9.78 -15.70 15.58
CA ARG A 82 9.16 -16.93 15.06
C ARG A 82 7.64 -16.77 14.92
N GLU A 83 7.00 -16.11 15.86
CA GLU A 83 5.55 -15.87 15.87
C GLU A 83 5.16 -14.94 14.73
N GLN A 84 5.92 -13.88 14.49
CA GLN A 84 5.70 -12.93 13.40
C GLN A 84 5.85 -13.59 12.03
N ILE A 85 6.90 -14.41 11.85
CA ILE A 85 7.11 -15.18 10.62
C ILE A 85 5.96 -16.17 10.39
N GLN A 86 5.51 -16.89 11.42
CA GLN A 86 4.35 -17.79 11.33
C GLN A 86 3.07 -17.03 10.97
N GLY A 87 2.89 -15.81 11.47
CA GLY A 87 1.79 -14.92 11.08
C GLY A 87 1.80 -14.63 9.58
N VAL A 88 2.95 -14.22 9.04
CA VAL A 88 3.14 -13.97 7.59
C VAL A 88 2.84 -15.22 6.77
N GLU A 89 3.38 -16.39 7.15
CA GLU A 89 3.14 -17.65 6.46
C GLU A 89 1.66 -18.07 6.50
N SER A 90 0.98 -17.79 7.62
CA SER A 90 -0.46 -18.00 7.75
C SER A 90 -1.23 -17.10 6.77
N THR A 91 -0.93 -15.81 6.73
CA THR A 91 -1.54 -14.85 5.80
C THR A 91 -1.34 -15.30 4.35
N ILE A 92 -0.10 -15.64 3.95
CA ILE A 92 0.21 -16.15 2.61
C ILE A 92 -0.57 -17.43 2.30
N SER A 93 -0.72 -18.34 3.28
CA SER A 93 -1.52 -19.56 3.11
C SER A 93 -2.99 -19.24 2.85
N ARG A 94 -3.54 -18.25 3.59
CA ARG A 94 -4.91 -17.78 3.39
C ARG A 94 -5.10 -17.14 2.01
N LEU A 95 -4.11 -16.39 1.49
CA LEU A 95 -4.15 -15.86 0.12
C LEU A 95 -4.29 -16.98 -0.93
N LYS A 96 -3.60 -18.10 -0.73
CA LYS A 96 -3.72 -19.27 -1.62
C LYS A 96 -5.06 -19.98 -1.48
N ASP A 97 -5.62 -20.02 -0.28
CA ASP A 97 -6.90 -20.68 0.01
C ASP A 97 -8.09 -20.01 -0.69
N VAL A 98 -7.98 -18.74 -1.09
CA VAL A 98 -9.02 -18.05 -1.87
C VAL A 98 -9.36 -18.78 -3.16
N LYS A 99 -8.41 -19.50 -3.77
CA LYS A 99 -8.66 -20.33 -4.95
C LYS A 99 -9.73 -21.40 -4.71
N LYS A 100 -9.87 -21.88 -3.46
CA LYS A 100 -10.86 -22.87 -3.07
C LYS A 100 -12.31 -22.34 -3.08
N LEU A 101 -12.48 -21.01 -3.17
CA LEU A 101 -13.82 -20.40 -3.26
C LEU A 101 -14.47 -20.57 -4.64
N GLY A 102 -13.75 -21.06 -5.65
CA GLY A 102 -14.26 -21.21 -7.01
C GLY A 102 -14.57 -19.89 -7.73
N LYS A 103 -14.14 -18.75 -7.19
CA LYS A 103 -14.31 -17.43 -7.79
C LYS A 103 -13.12 -17.06 -8.66
N ALA A 104 -13.34 -16.27 -9.70
CA ALA A 104 -12.28 -15.77 -10.61
C ALA A 104 -11.46 -14.66 -9.95
N ILE A 105 -10.90 -14.91 -8.76
CA ILE A 105 -10.10 -13.98 -7.97
C ILE A 105 -8.63 -14.42 -7.99
N THR A 106 -7.74 -13.48 -8.25
CA THR A 106 -6.29 -13.65 -8.10
C THR A 106 -5.80 -12.69 -7.02
N TYR A 107 -5.27 -13.22 -5.92
CA TYR A 107 -4.62 -12.39 -4.91
C TYR A 107 -3.18 -12.10 -5.27
N LYS A 108 -2.81 -10.85 -5.06
CA LYS A 108 -1.44 -10.37 -4.94
C LYS A 108 -1.24 -9.87 -3.52
N TRP A 109 -0.02 -9.87 -3.05
CA TRP A 109 0.35 -9.44 -1.70
C TRP A 109 1.31 -8.26 -1.80
N GLY A 110 1.03 -7.22 -1.04
CA GLY A 110 1.91 -6.10 -0.81
C GLY A 110 2.20 -6.01 0.68
N TYR A 111 3.48 -5.99 1.05
CA TYR A 111 3.85 -5.94 2.45
C TYR A 111 4.68 -4.72 2.80
N SER A 112 4.73 -4.41 4.10
CA SER A 112 5.69 -3.50 4.72
C SER A 112 6.30 -4.12 5.98
N ASN A 113 7.58 -3.89 6.19
CA ASN A 113 8.33 -4.36 7.36
C ASN A 113 9.08 -3.17 8.00
N LEU A 114 8.76 -2.75 9.22
CA LEU A 114 7.89 -3.42 10.22
C LEU A 114 6.39 -3.17 10.00
N SER A 115 5.98 -1.99 9.53
CA SER A 115 4.57 -1.59 9.39
C SER A 115 4.36 -0.60 8.25
N PHE A 116 3.09 -0.34 7.91
CA PHE A 116 2.65 0.63 6.92
C PHE A 116 3.22 2.04 7.16
N ASP A 117 3.62 2.35 8.39
CA ASP A 117 4.21 3.63 8.75
C ASP A 117 5.51 3.92 7.99
N LEU A 118 6.27 2.88 7.61
CA LEU A 118 7.41 3.01 6.71
C LEU A 118 7.01 3.70 5.40
N TRP A 119 5.91 3.25 4.78
CA TRP A 119 5.40 3.85 3.54
C TRP A 119 5.07 5.32 3.71
N MET A 120 4.42 5.70 4.81
CA MET A 120 4.10 7.09 5.11
C MET A 120 5.35 7.97 5.25
N ILE A 121 6.39 7.47 5.92
CA ILE A 121 7.67 8.18 6.06
C ILE A 121 8.32 8.41 4.69
N LEU A 122 8.30 7.42 3.81
CA LEU A 122 8.97 7.47 2.51
C LEU A 122 8.42 8.57 1.59
N HIS A 123 7.24 9.11 1.83
CA HIS A 123 6.73 10.27 1.08
C HIS A 123 7.61 11.53 1.32
N LYS A 124 8.11 11.71 2.52
CA LYS A 124 8.85 12.93 2.91
C LYS A 124 10.34 12.68 3.14
N HIS A 125 10.71 11.54 3.74
CA HIS A 125 12.08 11.23 4.12
C HIS A 125 12.49 9.80 3.72
N SER A 126 13.80 9.59 3.56
CA SER A 126 14.36 8.25 3.48
C SER A 126 14.40 7.63 4.88
N CYS A 127 14.05 6.34 4.98
CA CYS A 127 14.12 5.55 6.20
C CYS A 127 14.89 4.25 5.91
N ASN A 128 16.19 4.31 6.10
CA ASN A 128 17.10 3.25 5.66
C ASN A 128 17.70 2.44 6.81
N ALA A 129 17.56 2.90 8.04
CA ALA A 129 18.09 2.21 9.21
C ALA A 129 17.12 1.11 9.65
N GLU A 130 17.70 -0.01 10.09
CA GLU A 130 16.93 -1.05 10.77
C GLU A 130 16.37 -0.51 12.09
N LEU A 131 15.13 -0.86 12.39
CA LEU A 131 14.45 -0.49 13.62
C LEU A 131 14.09 -1.75 14.40
N ALA A 132 14.22 -1.68 15.73
CA ALA A 132 13.91 -2.79 16.61
C ALA A 132 12.40 -3.08 16.74
N ASN A 133 11.57 -2.04 16.59
CA ASN A 133 10.12 -2.12 16.69
C ASN A 133 9.46 -0.91 16.05
N VAL A 134 8.12 -0.94 15.94
CA VAL A 134 7.31 0.10 15.29
C VAL A 134 7.36 1.46 16.02
N ASP A 135 7.63 1.50 17.32
CA ASP A 135 7.74 2.77 18.06
C ASP A 135 8.92 3.62 17.56
N GLY A 136 9.95 2.96 17.01
CA GLY A 136 11.06 3.65 16.37
C GLY A 136 10.66 4.55 15.20
N TYR A 137 9.50 4.32 14.59
CA TYR A 137 8.99 5.18 13.52
C TYR A 137 8.50 6.55 14.02
N LEU A 138 8.15 6.69 15.31
CA LEU A 138 7.56 7.93 15.84
C LEU A 138 8.42 9.17 15.53
N ARG A 139 9.73 9.07 15.76
CA ARG A 139 10.66 10.19 15.46
C ARG A 139 10.70 10.53 13.97
N HIS A 140 10.62 9.51 13.12
CA HIS A 140 10.63 9.69 11.67
C HIS A 140 9.33 10.30 11.16
N ILE A 141 8.18 9.87 11.71
CA ILE A 141 6.87 10.45 11.44
C ILE A 141 6.85 11.92 11.88
N ASN A 142 7.27 12.21 13.11
CA ASN A 142 7.31 13.59 13.62
C ASN A 142 8.20 14.49 12.75
N SER A 143 9.34 13.97 12.30
CA SER A 143 10.23 14.71 11.38
C SER A 143 9.59 14.88 10.00
N ALA A 144 8.99 13.83 9.44
CA ALA A 144 8.41 13.83 8.10
C ALA A 144 7.24 14.82 7.95
N PHE A 145 6.44 14.95 9.01
CA PHE A 145 5.22 15.76 9.01
C PHE A 145 5.31 16.99 9.92
N SER A 146 6.51 17.41 10.30
CA SER A 146 6.74 18.57 11.20
C SER A 146 5.81 18.54 12.41
N ALA A 147 5.62 17.35 12.99
CA ALA A 147 4.68 17.07 14.06
C ALA A 147 5.38 16.77 15.39
N SER A 148 4.62 16.67 16.46
CA SER A 148 5.10 16.33 17.81
C SER A 148 4.14 15.36 18.48
N PHE A 149 3.84 14.25 17.79
CA PHE A 149 3.02 13.19 18.38
C PHE A 149 3.77 12.54 19.55
N GLU A 150 3.06 12.29 20.62
CA GLU A 150 3.62 11.67 21.83
C GLU A 150 3.79 10.15 21.69
N SER A 151 3.06 9.51 20.78
CA SER A 151 3.11 8.06 20.54
C SER A 151 2.60 7.70 19.15
N MET A 152 2.95 6.50 18.66
CA MET A 152 2.39 5.94 17.43
C MET A 152 0.86 5.82 17.51
N LYS A 153 0.30 5.52 18.68
CA LYS A 153 -1.15 5.49 18.88
C LYS A 153 -1.79 6.86 18.61
N LYS A 154 -1.18 7.95 19.07
CA LYS A 154 -1.67 9.31 18.82
C LYS A 154 -1.57 9.68 17.34
N TYR A 155 -0.49 9.33 16.69
CA TYR A 155 -0.34 9.52 15.24
C TYR A 155 -1.43 8.78 14.46
N LYS A 156 -1.76 7.53 14.81
CA LYS A 156 -2.77 6.69 14.12
C LYS A 156 -4.22 7.06 14.44
N GLU A 157 -4.50 8.04 15.30
CA GLU A 157 -5.84 8.60 15.44
C GLU A 157 -6.28 9.24 14.11
N GLU A 158 -7.51 8.99 13.67
CA GLU A 158 -8.03 9.37 12.35
C GLU A 158 -7.72 10.82 11.96
N ALA A 159 -8.02 11.77 12.87
CA ALA A 159 -7.79 13.19 12.59
C ALA A 159 -6.31 13.51 12.36
N ASN A 160 -5.42 12.91 13.14
CA ASN A 160 -3.98 13.11 13.04
C ASN A 160 -3.40 12.49 11.79
N PHE A 161 -3.79 11.25 11.49
CA PHE A 161 -3.35 10.55 10.27
C PHE A 161 -3.83 11.26 9.00
N LYS A 162 -5.12 11.65 8.95
CA LYS A 162 -5.67 12.41 7.82
C LYS A 162 -5.06 13.79 7.66
N ARG A 163 -4.64 14.45 8.74
CA ARG A 163 -3.83 15.67 8.66
C ARG A 163 -2.53 15.41 7.92
N CYS A 164 -1.79 14.35 8.28
CA CYS A 164 -0.55 13.98 7.57
C CYS A 164 -0.82 13.66 6.08
N LEU A 165 -1.93 12.98 5.76
CA LEU A 165 -2.33 12.76 4.37
C LEU A 165 -2.58 14.07 3.61
N GLY A 166 -3.15 15.07 4.28
CA GLY A 166 -3.39 16.41 3.71
C GLY A 166 -2.11 17.17 3.32
N GLU A 167 -0.96 16.77 3.85
CA GLU A 167 0.35 17.36 3.52
C GLU A 167 1.04 16.66 2.34
N LEU A 168 0.43 15.58 1.80
CA LEU A 168 0.97 14.79 0.70
C LEU A 168 0.39 15.20 -0.65
N SER A 169 1.17 14.93 -1.69
CA SER A 169 0.81 15.13 -3.09
C SER A 169 1.16 13.90 -3.92
N LEU A 170 0.68 13.82 -5.18
CA LEU A 170 1.10 12.76 -6.10
C LEU A 170 2.61 12.77 -6.40
N ALA A 171 3.27 13.94 -6.31
CA ALA A 171 4.72 14.00 -6.42
C ALA A 171 5.43 13.31 -5.24
N ASP A 172 4.88 13.44 -4.04
CA ASP A 172 5.38 12.71 -2.87
C ASP A 172 5.18 11.19 -3.02
N VAL A 173 4.06 10.74 -3.60
CA VAL A 173 3.81 9.31 -3.89
C VAL A 173 4.87 8.75 -4.84
N LYS A 174 5.20 9.47 -5.92
CA LYS A 174 6.27 9.09 -6.87
C LYS A 174 7.62 8.96 -6.15
N THR A 175 7.94 9.94 -5.30
CA THR A 175 9.16 9.93 -4.49
C THR A 175 9.19 8.74 -3.53
N ALA A 176 8.05 8.39 -2.91
CA ALA A 176 7.94 7.24 -2.02
C ALA A 176 8.17 5.92 -2.77
N ILE A 177 7.63 5.78 -3.99
CA ILE A 177 7.87 4.62 -4.87
C ILE A 177 9.37 4.46 -5.14
N ASP A 178 10.06 5.54 -5.53
CA ASP A 178 11.49 5.50 -5.83
C ASP A 178 12.32 5.13 -4.60
N ARG A 179 11.99 5.69 -3.43
CA ARG A 179 12.66 5.35 -2.16
C ARG A 179 12.42 3.89 -1.77
N ALA A 180 11.20 3.38 -1.94
CA ALA A 180 10.86 1.99 -1.67
C ALA A 180 11.66 1.04 -2.56
N LYS A 181 11.74 1.31 -3.87
CA LYS A 181 12.55 0.55 -4.82
C LYS A 181 14.04 0.56 -4.43
N ASN A 182 14.55 1.71 -4.02
CA ASN A 182 15.94 1.84 -3.59
C ASN A 182 16.23 1.02 -2.32
N ILE A 183 15.29 0.92 -1.38
CA ILE A 183 15.40 0.02 -0.21
C ILE A 183 15.52 -1.43 -0.68
N MET A 184 14.63 -1.87 -1.57
CA MET A 184 14.63 -3.26 -2.06
C MET A 184 15.90 -3.60 -2.85
N LEU A 185 16.36 -2.70 -3.72
CA LEU A 185 17.62 -2.85 -4.46
C LEU A 185 18.82 -2.92 -3.52
N ARG A 186 18.84 -2.09 -2.47
CA ARG A 186 19.89 -2.14 -1.45
C ARG A 186 19.88 -3.48 -0.73
N ASN A 187 18.73 -3.97 -0.29
CA ASN A 187 18.62 -5.24 0.41
C ASN A 187 19.15 -6.39 -0.47
N GLN A 188 18.85 -6.37 -1.76
CA GLN A 188 19.38 -7.33 -2.73
C GLN A 188 20.91 -7.22 -2.86
N ARG A 189 21.44 -6.01 -3.04
CA ARG A 189 22.88 -5.73 -3.20
C ARG A 189 23.67 -6.12 -1.94
N ASP A 190 23.11 -5.83 -0.77
CA ASP A 190 23.74 -6.08 0.53
C ASP A 190 23.62 -7.57 0.93
N GLY A 191 22.97 -8.40 0.08
CA GLY A 191 22.92 -9.86 0.23
C GLY A 191 21.94 -10.36 1.31
N TYR A 192 20.97 -9.56 1.72
CA TYR A 192 19.95 -10.05 2.65
C TYR A 192 19.15 -11.20 2.04
N PRO A 193 18.85 -12.26 2.83
CA PRO A 193 18.15 -13.42 2.31
C PRO A 193 16.70 -13.07 1.95
N LEU A 194 16.34 -13.34 0.68
CA LEU A 194 14.97 -13.26 0.20
C LEU A 194 14.25 -14.57 0.54
N THR A 195 13.33 -14.50 1.49
CA THR A 195 12.50 -15.64 1.89
C THR A 195 11.44 -15.90 0.83
N GLN A 196 11.24 -17.18 0.50
CA GLN A 196 10.17 -17.62 -0.41
C GLN A 196 9.21 -18.57 0.29
N TYR A 197 7.92 -18.28 0.23
CA TYR A 197 6.89 -19.14 0.77
C TYR A 197 5.67 -19.19 -0.15
N LYS A 198 5.28 -20.38 -0.58
CA LYS A 198 4.13 -20.63 -1.47
C LYS A 198 4.04 -19.71 -2.68
N GLY A 199 5.21 -19.34 -3.26
CA GLY A 199 5.30 -18.49 -4.45
C GLY A 199 5.15 -16.98 -4.20
N TYR A 200 5.28 -16.55 -2.95
CA TYR A 200 5.50 -15.16 -2.55
C TYR A 200 6.93 -15.02 -2.03
N ALA A 201 7.54 -13.85 -2.29
CA ALA A 201 8.90 -13.54 -1.86
C ALA A 201 8.90 -12.28 -1.00
N TYR A 202 9.65 -12.28 0.10
CA TYR A 202 9.74 -11.15 1.02
C TYR A 202 11.06 -11.15 1.80
N TYR A 203 11.47 -9.98 2.27
CA TYR A 203 12.59 -9.86 3.19
C TYR A 203 12.09 -9.80 4.63
N ILE A 204 12.66 -10.68 5.49
CA ILE A 204 12.44 -10.60 6.95
C ILE A 204 13.21 -9.41 7.52
N HIS A 205 14.31 -9.02 6.91
CA HIS A 205 15.09 -7.85 7.28
C HIS A 205 14.32 -6.56 7.04
N ASN A 206 14.33 -5.62 7.99
CA ASN A 206 13.75 -4.30 7.84
C ASN A 206 14.83 -3.21 7.70
N PRO A 207 14.56 -2.12 6.98
CA PRO A 207 13.32 -1.87 6.24
C PRO A 207 13.23 -2.67 4.94
N SER A 208 12.03 -3.14 4.64
CA SER A 208 11.68 -3.74 3.34
C SER A 208 10.19 -3.57 3.07
N LEU A 209 9.80 -3.42 1.82
CA LEU A 209 8.39 -3.30 1.44
C LEU A 209 8.21 -3.48 -0.07
N ASP A 210 7.05 -4.00 -0.47
CA ASP A 210 6.67 -4.05 -1.88
C ASP A 210 5.23 -3.56 -2.15
N LEU A 211 4.55 -3.03 -1.13
CA LEU A 211 3.21 -2.45 -1.27
C LEU A 211 3.14 -1.27 -2.26
N TRP A 212 4.29 -0.72 -2.67
CA TRP A 212 4.37 0.30 -3.72
C TRP A 212 3.95 -0.23 -5.10
N GLN A 213 4.03 -1.54 -5.35
CA GLN A 213 3.75 -2.15 -6.65
C GLN A 213 2.33 -1.86 -7.17
N PRO A 214 1.24 -2.09 -6.40
CA PRO A 214 -0.11 -1.75 -6.87
C PRO A 214 -0.30 -0.25 -7.07
N ILE A 215 0.36 0.59 -6.27
CA ILE A 215 0.26 2.04 -6.35
C ILE A 215 0.94 2.52 -7.63
N GLU A 216 2.15 2.06 -7.91
CA GLU A 216 2.85 2.38 -9.15
C GLU A 216 2.07 1.94 -10.38
N ALA A 217 1.58 0.69 -10.40
CA ALA A 217 0.80 0.17 -11.52
C ALA A 217 -0.45 1.03 -11.78
N MET A 218 -1.13 1.47 -10.74
CA MET A 218 -2.29 2.35 -10.84
C MET A 218 -1.93 3.72 -11.43
N LEU A 219 -0.83 4.33 -10.97
CA LEU A 219 -0.36 5.61 -11.50
C LEU A 219 0.09 5.49 -12.96
N GLN A 220 0.79 4.42 -13.34
CA GLN A 220 1.18 4.12 -14.73
C GLN A 220 -0.04 3.96 -15.63
N GLU A 221 -1.04 3.18 -15.21
CA GLU A 221 -2.25 2.95 -15.97
C GLU A 221 -3.04 4.26 -16.18
N CYS A 222 -3.04 5.13 -15.16
CA CYS A 222 -3.63 6.47 -15.25
C CYS A 222 -2.77 7.48 -16.04
N GLY A 223 -1.54 7.12 -16.44
CA GLY A 223 -0.61 7.98 -17.18
C GLY A 223 -0.07 9.13 -16.34
N LEU A 224 0.06 8.91 -15.04
CA LEU A 224 0.58 9.90 -14.08
C LEU A 224 2.10 9.73 -13.84
N ILE A 225 2.66 8.58 -14.19
CA ILE A 225 4.11 8.28 -14.21
C ILE A 225 4.43 7.44 -15.43
#